data_9cfa24230d3ccfb31d7a1abea620f02f
#
_entry.id   9cfa24230d3ccfb31d7a1abea620f02f
#
_cell.length_a   1.000
_cell.length_b   1.000
_cell.length_c   1.000
_cell.angle_alpha   90.00
_cell.angle_beta   90.00
_cell.angle_gamma   90.00
#
_symmetry.space_group_name_H-M   'P 1'
#
loop_
_entity.id
_entity.type
_entity.pdbx_description
1 polymer ?
#
loop_
_entity_poly.entity_id
_entity_poly.type
_entity_poly.pdbx_seq_one_letter_code
_entity_poly.pdbx_strand_id
1 'polypeptide(L)'
;WAGWQVPVIVNVAGESVADYVEVVRRLEGVPGIAGIELNISCPNVGRGGLQFAIDADAAAGVTAAVRRATDLPLMVKLSPNVADVRPIARAIADAGADALTAINTLSGIAVAPTRERPLLGNTYGGLSGPAIKPVALRVVYEVSQVVDIPVVAIGGVTELADVLDFLAVGAAAVQVGTAIFADPTLPVRLVDELAAECRRRGLTSFEPLIGTALPKRAAAPSSKGVEYRP
;
A
#
# COMPACT_ATOMS: atom_id res chain seq x y z
N TRP A 1 21.65 7.36 -6.31
CA TRP A 1 20.24 7.77 -6.53
C TRP A 1 20.14 9.25 -6.91
N ALA A 2 20.96 10.13 -6.34
CA ALA A 2 20.95 11.58 -6.61
C ALA A 2 21.01 11.96 -8.10
N GLY A 3 21.57 11.10 -8.95
CA GLY A 3 21.62 11.29 -10.40
C GLY A 3 20.45 10.69 -11.18
N TRP A 4 19.51 10.03 -10.52
CA TRP A 4 18.37 9.41 -11.19
C TRP A 4 17.26 10.46 -11.44
N GLN A 5 16.63 10.37 -12.62
CA GLN A 5 15.50 11.23 -12.99
C GLN A 5 14.16 10.68 -12.42
N VAL A 6 14.22 9.68 -11.54
CA VAL A 6 13.07 9.00 -10.95
C VAL A 6 13.14 9.13 -9.43
N PRO A 7 12.08 9.56 -8.75
CA PRO A 7 12.04 9.62 -7.28
C PRO A 7 12.14 8.22 -6.67
N VAL A 8 12.89 8.09 -5.58
CA VAL A 8 13.07 6.82 -4.86
C VAL A 8 12.30 6.87 -3.55
N ILE A 9 11.40 5.89 -3.35
CA ILE A 9 10.73 5.62 -2.08
C ILE A 9 11.39 4.41 -1.45
N VAL A 10 11.92 4.55 -0.23
CA VAL A 10 12.65 3.48 0.46
C VAL A 10 11.69 2.67 1.31
N ASN A 11 11.60 1.35 1.04
CA ASN A 11 10.84 0.43 1.88
C ASN A 11 11.68 0.04 3.11
N VAL A 12 11.19 0.37 4.30
CA VAL A 12 11.88 0.19 5.58
C VAL A 12 11.17 -0.87 6.41
N ALA A 13 11.91 -1.88 6.84
CA ALA A 13 11.46 -2.92 7.77
C ALA A 13 12.30 -2.87 9.06
N GLY A 14 11.73 -3.30 10.18
CA GLY A 14 12.38 -3.35 11.49
C GLY A 14 11.73 -4.38 12.42
N GLU A 15 12.41 -4.72 13.50
CA GLU A 15 11.90 -5.65 14.54
C GLU A 15 11.29 -4.91 15.73
N SER A 16 11.67 -3.64 15.91
CA SER A 16 11.18 -2.77 16.98
C SER A 16 10.87 -1.38 16.44
N VAL A 17 10.09 -0.60 17.17
CA VAL A 17 9.84 0.82 16.86
C VAL A 17 11.15 1.60 16.75
N ALA A 18 12.13 1.28 17.61
CA ALA A 18 13.44 1.94 17.60
C ALA A 18 14.21 1.68 16.30
N ASP A 19 14.13 0.47 15.75
CA ASP A 19 14.80 0.13 14.49
C ASP A 19 14.23 0.94 13.33
N TYR A 20 12.90 1.04 13.22
CA TYR A 20 12.25 1.87 12.20
C TYR A 20 12.70 3.32 12.30
N VAL A 21 12.67 3.90 13.49
CA VAL A 21 13.06 5.30 13.75
C VAL A 21 14.53 5.53 13.41
N GLU A 22 15.41 4.61 13.80
CA GLU A 22 16.85 4.73 13.54
C GLU A 22 17.17 4.69 12.05
N VAL A 23 16.57 3.73 11.32
CA VAL A 23 16.77 3.61 9.87
C VAL A 23 16.25 4.87 9.16
N VAL A 24 15.05 5.33 9.51
CA VAL A 24 14.44 6.51 8.88
C VAL A 24 15.27 7.77 9.14
N ARG A 25 15.78 7.97 10.36
CA ARG A 25 16.68 9.09 10.66
C ARG A 25 17.96 9.10 9.80
N ARG A 26 18.52 7.92 9.49
CA ARG A 26 19.68 7.81 8.61
C ARG A 26 19.35 8.10 7.14
N LEU A 27 18.11 8.00 6.75
CA LEU A 27 17.63 8.31 5.39
C LEU A 27 17.25 9.78 5.24
N GLU A 28 17.04 10.50 6.34
CA GLU A 28 16.68 11.92 6.32
C GLU A 28 17.81 12.75 5.69
N GLY A 29 17.45 13.62 4.73
CA GLY A 29 18.39 14.45 4.01
C GLY A 29 19.30 13.73 3.00
N VAL A 30 19.13 12.42 2.78
CA VAL A 30 19.87 11.67 1.76
C VAL A 30 19.37 12.07 0.36
N PRO A 31 20.23 12.60 -0.52
CA PRO A 31 19.82 13.05 -1.84
C PRO A 31 19.20 11.92 -2.69
N GLY A 32 18.09 12.22 -3.36
CA GLY A 32 17.38 11.29 -4.24
C GLY A 32 16.33 10.44 -3.55
N ILE A 33 16.20 10.49 -2.22
CA ILE A 33 15.08 9.88 -1.50
C ILE A 33 13.90 10.85 -1.51
N ALA A 34 12.76 10.39 -2.01
CA ALA A 34 11.53 11.16 -2.15
C ALA A 34 10.44 10.77 -1.14
N GLY A 35 10.62 9.66 -0.43
CA GLY A 35 9.67 9.19 0.56
C GLY A 35 10.09 7.88 1.22
N ILE A 36 9.34 7.50 2.24
CA ILE A 36 9.52 6.26 3.02
C ILE A 36 8.25 5.42 2.90
N GLU A 37 8.41 4.12 2.69
CA GLU A 37 7.34 3.13 2.85
C GLU A 37 7.66 2.25 4.06
N LEU A 38 6.87 2.37 5.15
CA LEU A 38 7.01 1.48 6.30
C LEU A 38 6.41 0.12 6.02
N ASN A 39 7.24 -0.91 6.07
CA ASN A 39 6.82 -2.29 5.95
C ASN A 39 6.59 -2.88 7.36
N ILE A 40 5.42 -2.60 7.93
CA ILE A 40 5.04 -3.08 9.28
C ILE A 40 4.51 -4.52 9.28
N SER A 41 4.49 -5.19 8.14
CA SER A 41 3.84 -6.49 7.94
C SER A 41 4.77 -7.59 7.44
N CYS A 42 6.09 -7.43 7.61
CA CYS A 42 7.06 -8.41 7.11
C CYS A 42 7.03 -9.69 7.95
N PRO A 43 6.59 -10.84 7.41
CA PRO A 43 6.58 -12.11 8.14
C PRO A 43 7.98 -12.67 8.39
N ASN A 44 8.99 -12.13 7.70
CA ASN A 44 10.39 -12.59 7.77
C ASN A 44 11.23 -11.85 8.82
N VAL A 45 10.70 -10.79 9.40
CA VAL A 45 11.34 -10.04 10.48
C VAL A 45 10.75 -10.54 11.79
N GLY A 46 11.52 -11.09 12.67
CA GLY A 46 11.18 -11.76 13.92
C GLY A 46 9.83 -11.39 14.59
N ARG A 47 9.67 -11.52 15.86
CA ARG A 47 8.37 -11.32 16.53
C ARG A 47 7.76 -9.91 16.38
N GLY A 48 8.54 -8.89 15.97
CA GLY A 48 8.09 -7.49 15.89
C GLY A 48 7.20 -7.14 14.69
N GLY A 49 7.63 -7.50 13.47
CA GLY A 49 6.96 -7.03 12.24
C GLY A 49 5.50 -7.46 12.07
N LEU A 50 5.16 -8.70 12.49
CA LEU A 50 3.78 -9.18 12.40
C LEU A 50 2.86 -8.52 13.44
N GLN A 51 3.38 -8.20 14.63
CA GLN A 51 2.57 -7.57 15.69
C GLN A 51 2.06 -6.18 15.30
N PHE A 52 2.88 -5.38 14.61
CA PHE A 52 2.46 -4.05 14.16
C PHE A 52 1.38 -4.09 13.07
N ALA A 53 1.32 -5.16 12.29
CA ALA A 53 0.39 -5.27 11.16
C ALA A 53 -1.01 -5.74 11.52
N ILE A 54 -1.21 -6.35 12.68
CA ILE A 54 -2.47 -6.99 13.09
C ILE A 54 -3.20 -6.24 14.20
N ASP A 55 -2.55 -5.26 14.80
CA ASP A 55 -3.09 -4.46 15.90
C ASP A 55 -3.07 -2.97 15.55
N ALA A 56 -4.22 -2.29 15.70
CA ALA A 56 -4.38 -0.90 15.30
C ALA A 56 -3.54 0.06 16.14
N ASP A 57 -3.44 -0.18 17.46
CA ASP A 57 -2.69 0.70 18.37
C ASP A 57 -1.18 0.54 18.13
N ALA A 58 -0.73 -0.69 17.90
CA ALA A 58 0.66 -0.96 17.56
C ALA A 58 1.05 -0.33 16.21
N ALA A 59 0.19 -0.44 15.20
CA ALA A 59 0.38 0.19 13.89
C ALA A 59 0.44 1.72 13.99
N ALA A 60 -0.49 2.32 14.74
CA ALA A 60 -0.49 3.76 15.01
C ALA A 60 0.77 4.20 15.77
N GLY A 61 1.18 3.43 16.79
CA GLY A 61 2.35 3.72 17.61
C GLY A 61 3.64 3.80 16.80
N VAL A 62 3.90 2.81 15.91
CA VAL A 62 5.09 2.84 15.05
C VAL A 62 5.00 3.95 14.01
N THR A 63 3.82 4.17 13.41
CA THR A 63 3.60 5.25 12.44
C THR A 63 3.88 6.62 13.06
N ALA A 64 3.30 6.92 14.22
CA ALA A 64 3.50 8.17 14.93
C ALA A 64 4.96 8.39 15.38
N ALA A 65 5.66 7.31 15.78
CA ALA A 65 7.06 7.39 16.16
C ALA A 65 7.94 7.75 14.96
N VAL A 66 7.70 7.12 13.80
CA VAL A 66 8.43 7.41 12.57
C VAL A 66 8.06 8.79 12.02
N ARG A 67 6.78 9.20 12.06
CA ARG A 67 6.37 10.54 11.61
C ARG A 67 7.13 11.66 12.34
N ARG A 68 7.39 11.49 13.63
CA ARG A 68 8.21 12.44 14.40
C ARG A 68 9.70 12.43 14.03
N ALA A 69 10.16 11.46 13.28
CA ALA A 69 11.57 11.28 12.95
C ALA A 69 11.94 11.73 11.53
N THR A 70 10.95 12.08 10.69
CA THR A 70 11.19 12.50 9.30
C THR A 70 10.11 13.46 8.82
N ASP A 71 10.46 14.37 7.92
CA ASP A 71 9.52 15.23 7.18
C ASP A 71 9.22 14.69 5.77
N LEU A 72 9.88 13.59 5.37
CA LEU A 72 9.62 12.93 4.08
C LEU A 72 8.18 12.38 4.01
N PRO A 73 7.59 12.32 2.82
CA PRO A 73 6.34 11.59 2.59
C PRO A 73 6.40 10.17 3.17
N LEU A 74 5.42 9.85 4.02
CA LEU A 74 5.37 8.60 4.78
C LEU A 74 4.21 7.74 4.33
N MET A 75 4.52 6.61 3.71
CA MET A 75 3.56 5.57 3.34
C MET A 75 3.65 4.42 4.34
N VAL A 76 2.53 3.75 4.60
CA VAL A 76 2.52 2.56 5.48
C VAL A 76 1.88 1.38 4.75
N LYS A 77 2.59 0.24 4.72
CA LYS A 77 2.19 -0.95 3.98
C LYS A 77 1.37 -1.90 4.82
N LEU A 78 0.12 -2.10 4.41
CA LEU A 78 -0.86 -2.93 5.09
C LEU A 78 -0.66 -4.43 4.81
N SER A 79 -0.96 -5.25 5.83
CA SER A 79 -1.01 -6.70 5.71
C SER A 79 -2.40 -7.17 5.27
N PRO A 80 -2.51 -8.13 4.34
CA PRO A 80 -3.77 -8.80 4.04
C PRO A 80 -4.13 -9.90 5.04
N ASN A 81 -3.21 -10.25 5.96
CA ASN A 81 -3.34 -11.38 6.88
C ASN A 81 -4.06 -10.99 8.17
N VAL A 82 -5.16 -10.25 8.04
CA VAL A 82 -6.03 -9.76 9.12
C VAL A 82 -7.48 -10.00 8.76
N ALA A 83 -8.33 -10.13 9.78
CA ALA A 83 -9.76 -10.32 9.58
C ALA A 83 -10.44 -9.05 9.05
N ASP A 84 -10.07 -7.88 9.60
CA ASP A 84 -10.55 -6.57 9.18
C ASP A 84 -9.40 -5.56 9.17
N VAL A 85 -9.09 -5.03 8.01
CA VAL A 85 -8.00 -4.09 7.81
C VAL A 85 -8.40 -2.64 8.12
N ARG A 86 -9.71 -2.33 8.13
CA ARG A 86 -10.23 -0.96 8.23
C ARG A 86 -9.87 -0.23 9.51
N PRO A 87 -9.94 -0.83 10.71
CA PRO A 87 -9.49 -0.18 11.94
C PRO A 87 -8.00 0.16 11.91
N ILE A 88 -7.17 -0.74 11.37
CA ILE A 88 -5.72 -0.54 11.24
C ILE A 88 -5.43 0.61 10.29
N ALA A 89 -6.11 0.65 9.13
CA ALA A 89 -5.93 1.70 8.13
C ALA A 89 -6.28 3.09 8.69
N ARG A 90 -7.39 3.21 9.43
CA ARG A 90 -7.78 4.47 10.12
C ARG A 90 -6.74 4.90 11.14
N ALA A 91 -6.32 3.98 12.02
CA ALA A 91 -5.36 4.28 13.07
C ALA A 91 -4.00 4.76 12.51
N ILE A 92 -3.55 4.18 11.39
CA ILE A 92 -2.34 4.60 10.68
C ILE A 92 -2.52 6.00 10.06
N ALA A 93 -3.66 6.26 9.41
CA ALA A 93 -3.96 7.57 8.83
C ALA A 93 -4.01 8.66 9.91
N ASP A 94 -4.70 8.40 11.01
CA ASP A 94 -4.80 9.31 12.17
C ASP A 94 -3.43 9.54 12.85
N ALA A 95 -2.52 8.58 12.76
CA ALA A 95 -1.16 8.67 13.29
C ALA A 95 -0.19 9.48 12.40
N GLY A 96 -0.64 9.99 11.25
CA GLY A 96 0.10 10.92 10.40
C GLY A 96 0.80 10.28 9.20
N ALA A 97 0.33 9.15 8.70
CA ALA A 97 0.73 8.65 7.39
C ALA A 97 0.17 9.55 6.28
N ASP A 98 0.97 9.80 5.23
CA ASP A 98 0.57 10.58 4.05
C ASP A 98 -0.14 9.70 3.00
N ALA A 99 0.10 8.39 3.02
CA ALA A 99 -0.56 7.41 2.15
C ALA A 99 -0.52 6.01 2.77
N LEU A 100 -1.37 5.12 2.25
CA LEU A 100 -1.34 3.69 2.58
C LEU A 100 -0.95 2.88 1.35
N THR A 101 -0.16 1.81 1.54
CA THR A 101 0.10 0.82 0.49
C THR A 101 -0.65 -0.47 0.82
N ALA A 102 -1.41 -1.00 -0.11
CA ALA A 102 -2.18 -2.23 0.04
C ALA A 102 -1.98 -3.12 -1.19
N ILE A 103 -1.44 -4.30 -0.99
CA ILE A 103 -1.18 -5.12 0.20
C ILE A 103 0.25 -5.69 0.21
N ASN A 104 0.69 -6.20 1.37
CA ASN A 104 1.81 -7.13 1.44
C ASN A 104 1.36 -8.53 0.96
N THR A 105 2.24 -9.52 1.00
CA THR A 105 1.98 -10.90 0.56
C THR A 105 1.04 -11.63 1.53
N LEU A 106 0.28 -12.61 0.99
CA LEU A 106 -0.47 -13.55 1.80
C LEU A 106 0.47 -14.61 2.39
N SER A 107 0.24 -14.95 3.66
CA SER A 107 0.98 -16.06 4.28
C SER A 107 0.57 -17.38 3.65
N GLY A 108 1.55 -18.17 3.27
CA GLY A 108 1.34 -19.46 2.62
C GLY A 108 2.43 -20.47 2.98
N ILE A 109 2.22 -21.72 2.57
CA ILE A 109 3.18 -22.80 2.72
C ILE A 109 3.33 -23.54 1.39
N ALA A 110 4.56 -23.98 1.09
CA ALA A 110 4.83 -24.93 0.02
C ALA A 110 5.45 -26.20 0.61
N VAL A 111 5.07 -27.36 0.09
CA VAL A 111 5.55 -28.65 0.52
C VAL A 111 6.60 -29.15 -0.47
N ALA A 112 7.69 -29.74 0.02
CA ALA A 112 8.72 -30.34 -0.81
C ALA A 112 8.13 -31.45 -1.71
N PRO A 113 8.74 -31.76 -2.88
CA PRO A 113 8.25 -32.81 -3.76
C PRO A 113 8.12 -34.19 -3.09
N THR A 114 8.96 -34.48 -2.09
CA THR A 114 8.89 -35.69 -1.25
C THR A 114 7.69 -35.73 -0.30
N ARG A 115 7.04 -34.57 -0.06
CA ARG A 115 5.92 -34.40 0.90
C ARG A 115 6.27 -34.66 2.36
N GLU A 116 7.55 -34.70 2.70
CA GLU A 116 8.04 -35.01 4.06
C GLU A 116 8.33 -33.78 4.90
N ARG A 117 8.45 -32.60 4.26
CA ARG A 117 8.79 -31.34 4.94
C ARG A 117 8.29 -30.12 4.17
N PRO A 118 8.17 -28.95 4.83
CA PRO A 118 8.02 -27.67 4.13
C PRO A 118 9.17 -27.43 3.15
N LEU A 119 8.89 -26.78 2.03
CA LEU A 119 9.89 -26.40 1.02
C LEU A 119 10.77 -25.26 1.50
N LEU A 120 10.16 -24.27 2.16
CA LEU A 120 10.84 -23.07 2.63
C LEU A 120 11.50 -23.29 4.01
N GLY A 121 12.69 -22.73 4.19
CA GLY A 121 13.43 -22.83 5.45
C GLY A 121 12.67 -22.28 6.67
N ASN A 122 11.89 -21.19 6.46
CA ASN A 122 11.05 -20.59 7.50
C ASN A 122 9.64 -21.23 7.61
N THR A 123 9.41 -22.39 6.99
CA THR A 123 8.11 -23.07 6.93
C THR A 123 7.08 -22.30 6.12
N TYR A 124 6.80 -21.06 6.50
CA TYR A 124 5.86 -20.17 5.82
C TYR A 124 6.59 -19.16 4.93
N GLY A 125 5.91 -18.65 3.91
CA GLY A 125 6.40 -17.60 3.04
C GLY A 125 5.27 -16.75 2.49
N GLY A 126 5.62 -15.69 1.79
CA GLY A 126 4.66 -14.80 1.17
C GLY A 126 4.22 -15.29 -0.21
N LEU A 127 2.94 -15.55 -0.38
CA LEU A 127 2.33 -15.76 -1.69
C LEU A 127 2.14 -14.40 -2.37
N SER A 128 2.64 -14.27 -3.60
CA SER A 128 2.52 -13.09 -4.46
C SER A 128 2.10 -13.48 -5.88
N GLY A 129 2.00 -12.50 -6.78
CA GLY A 129 1.62 -12.72 -8.17
C GLY A 129 0.10 -12.70 -8.41
N PRO A 130 -0.38 -13.06 -9.62
CA PRO A 130 -1.78 -12.89 -10.03
C PRO A 130 -2.81 -13.52 -9.11
N ALA A 131 -2.46 -14.61 -8.42
CA ALA A 131 -3.35 -15.31 -7.51
C ALA A 131 -3.86 -14.45 -6.33
N ILE A 132 -3.09 -13.42 -5.91
CA ILE A 132 -3.50 -12.56 -4.80
C ILE A 132 -4.31 -11.33 -5.22
N LYS A 133 -4.44 -11.03 -6.52
CA LYS A 133 -5.15 -9.85 -7.03
C LYS A 133 -6.56 -9.69 -6.45
N PRO A 134 -7.42 -10.72 -6.39
CA PRO A 134 -8.77 -10.56 -5.83
C PRO A 134 -8.78 -10.12 -4.37
N VAL A 135 -7.80 -10.59 -3.58
CA VAL A 135 -7.63 -10.18 -2.18
C VAL A 135 -7.14 -8.74 -2.09
N ALA A 136 -6.17 -8.37 -2.92
CA ALA A 136 -5.66 -7.01 -2.98
C ALA A 136 -6.76 -6.00 -3.38
N LEU A 137 -7.56 -6.31 -4.39
CA LEU A 137 -8.70 -5.50 -4.82
C LEU A 137 -9.70 -5.29 -3.67
N ARG A 138 -10.06 -6.36 -2.94
CA ARG A 138 -10.95 -6.27 -1.77
C ARG A 138 -10.39 -5.32 -0.72
N VAL A 139 -9.11 -5.49 -0.35
CA VAL A 139 -8.48 -4.65 0.67
C VAL A 139 -8.42 -3.18 0.23
N VAL A 140 -8.02 -2.89 -1.00
CA VAL A 140 -8.01 -1.52 -1.54
C VAL A 140 -9.41 -0.93 -1.50
N TYR A 141 -10.43 -1.67 -1.96
CA TYR A 141 -11.83 -1.24 -1.91
C TYR A 141 -12.30 -0.90 -0.49
N GLU A 142 -12.02 -1.76 0.49
CA GLU A 142 -12.40 -1.55 1.90
C GLU A 142 -11.68 -0.34 2.51
N VAL A 143 -10.37 -0.21 2.26
CA VAL A 143 -9.54 0.87 2.80
C VAL A 143 -9.92 2.22 2.19
N SER A 144 -10.10 2.31 0.89
CA SER A 144 -10.46 3.56 0.19
C SER A 144 -11.81 4.16 0.64
N GLN A 145 -12.64 3.38 1.32
CA GLN A 145 -13.91 3.88 1.87
C GLN A 145 -13.78 4.46 3.28
N VAL A 146 -12.68 4.22 3.96
CA VAL A 146 -12.55 4.52 5.41
C VAL A 146 -11.41 5.48 5.73
N VAL A 147 -10.57 5.84 4.75
CA VAL A 147 -9.51 6.84 4.88
C VAL A 147 -9.68 7.94 3.84
N ASP A 148 -9.17 9.13 4.13
CA ASP A 148 -9.14 10.26 3.17
C ASP A 148 -7.76 10.44 2.53
N ILE A 149 -6.72 9.75 3.01
CA ILE A 149 -5.38 9.75 2.42
C ILE A 149 -5.31 8.78 1.23
N PRO A 150 -4.41 9.03 0.25
CA PRO A 150 -4.26 8.17 -0.92
C PRO A 150 -3.96 6.71 -0.57
N VAL A 151 -4.52 5.78 -1.33
CA VAL A 151 -4.21 4.35 -1.26
C VAL A 151 -3.42 3.96 -2.50
N VAL A 152 -2.24 3.39 -2.32
CA VAL A 152 -1.39 2.85 -3.38
C VAL A 152 -1.59 1.34 -3.43
N ALA A 153 -2.09 0.82 -4.55
CA ALA A 153 -2.36 -0.61 -4.68
C ALA A 153 -1.12 -1.39 -5.09
N ILE A 154 -0.96 -2.60 -4.54
CA ILE A 154 0.02 -3.59 -4.97
C ILE A 154 -0.53 -5.00 -4.74
N GLY A 155 -0.31 -5.89 -5.71
CA GLY A 155 -0.65 -7.31 -5.58
C GLY A 155 -1.27 -7.91 -6.84
N GLY A 156 -0.46 -8.65 -7.59
CA GLY A 156 -0.91 -9.41 -8.75
C GLY A 156 -1.07 -8.62 -10.05
N VAL A 157 -0.46 -7.43 -10.15
CA VAL A 157 -0.47 -6.61 -11.36
C VAL A 157 0.44 -7.21 -12.41
N THR A 158 -0.10 -7.50 -13.60
CA THR A 158 0.61 -8.10 -14.75
C THR A 158 0.27 -7.44 -16.09
N GLU A 159 -0.82 -6.69 -16.16
CA GLU A 159 -1.30 -6.04 -17.38
C GLU A 159 -2.11 -4.77 -17.07
N LEU A 160 -2.45 -3.99 -18.10
CA LEU A 160 -3.21 -2.74 -17.96
C LEU A 160 -4.59 -2.97 -17.31
N ALA A 161 -5.26 -4.08 -17.60
CA ALA A 161 -6.56 -4.38 -17.00
C ALA A 161 -6.48 -4.44 -15.48
N ASP A 162 -5.37 -4.98 -14.92
CA ASP A 162 -5.15 -5.01 -13.48
C ASP A 162 -5.02 -3.58 -12.89
N VAL A 163 -4.30 -2.70 -13.59
CA VAL A 163 -4.17 -1.28 -13.18
C VAL A 163 -5.53 -0.60 -13.16
N LEU A 164 -6.35 -0.79 -14.21
CA LEU A 164 -7.69 -0.19 -14.29
C LEU A 164 -8.61 -0.71 -13.20
N ASP A 165 -8.54 -1.99 -12.86
CA ASP A 165 -9.32 -2.58 -11.76
C ASP A 165 -8.95 -1.94 -10.43
N PHE A 166 -7.65 -1.74 -10.14
CA PHE A 166 -7.21 -1.08 -8.92
C PHE A 166 -7.62 0.39 -8.86
N LEU A 167 -7.50 1.13 -9.95
CA LEU A 167 -8.01 2.51 -10.02
C LEU A 167 -9.53 2.53 -9.75
N ALA A 168 -10.29 1.64 -10.37
CA ALA A 168 -11.74 1.58 -10.19
C ALA A 168 -12.16 1.35 -8.73
N VAL A 169 -11.42 0.57 -7.96
CA VAL A 169 -11.70 0.33 -6.53
C VAL A 169 -11.08 1.37 -5.59
N GLY A 170 -10.52 2.48 -6.13
CA GLY A 170 -10.12 3.65 -5.36
C GLY A 170 -8.62 3.82 -5.13
N ALA A 171 -7.77 3.02 -5.78
CA ALA A 171 -6.34 3.26 -5.73
C ALA A 171 -5.96 4.57 -6.44
N ALA A 172 -5.13 5.38 -5.81
CA ALA A 172 -4.56 6.60 -6.39
C ALA A 172 -3.30 6.33 -7.22
N ALA A 173 -2.64 5.19 -6.99
CA ALA A 173 -1.49 4.72 -7.76
C ALA A 173 -1.37 3.20 -7.63
N VAL A 174 -0.52 2.60 -8.47
CA VAL A 174 -0.32 1.14 -8.51
C VAL A 174 1.18 0.84 -8.50
N GLN A 175 1.59 -0.13 -7.68
CA GLN A 175 2.95 -0.67 -7.66
C GLN A 175 2.99 -2.05 -8.35
N VAL A 176 4.09 -2.35 -9.01
CA VAL A 176 4.37 -3.65 -9.62
C VAL A 176 5.48 -4.34 -8.81
N GLY A 177 5.21 -5.54 -8.32
CA GLY A 177 6.17 -6.34 -7.56
C GLY A 177 6.66 -7.54 -8.35
N THR A 178 6.17 -8.73 -8.03
CA THR A 178 6.67 -10.03 -8.53
C THR A 178 6.75 -10.12 -10.06
N ALA A 179 5.87 -9.45 -10.80
CA ALA A 179 5.83 -9.51 -12.26
C ALA A 179 7.12 -8.98 -12.92
N ILE A 180 7.87 -8.09 -12.26
CA ILE A 180 9.15 -7.57 -12.79
C ILE A 180 10.24 -8.65 -12.91
N PHE A 181 10.12 -9.75 -12.19
CA PHE A 181 11.06 -10.89 -12.34
C PHE A 181 10.87 -11.62 -13.66
N ALA A 182 9.64 -11.60 -14.21
CA ALA A 182 9.34 -12.20 -15.51
C ALA A 182 9.51 -11.17 -16.65
N ASP A 183 9.10 -9.92 -16.41
CA ASP A 183 9.19 -8.81 -17.37
C ASP A 183 9.63 -7.52 -16.64
N PRO A 184 10.94 -7.23 -16.63
CA PRO A 184 11.47 -6.01 -16.00
C PRO A 184 10.99 -4.71 -16.67
N THR A 185 10.48 -4.76 -17.90
CA THR A 185 9.98 -3.60 -18.65
C THR A 185 8.51 -3.30 -18.37
N LEU A 186 7.81 -4.21 -17.69
CA LEU A 186 6.38 -4.10 -17.41
C LEU A 186 5.96 -2.74 -16.83
N PRO A 187 6.65 -2.15 -15.84
CA PRO A 187 6.21 -0.87 -15.28
C PRO A 187 6.18 0.26 -16.32
N VAL A 188 7.21 0.32 -17.20
CA VAL A 188 7.27 1.34 -18.24
C VAL A 188 6.16 1.12 -19.27
N ARG A 189 5.96 -0.12 -19.71
CA ARG A 189 4.90 -0.48 -20.64
C ARG A 189 3.50 -0.13 -20.08
N LEU A 190 3.24 -0.40 -18.80
CA LEU A 190 1.96 -0.06 -18.18
C LEU A 190 1.70 1.45 -18.13
N VAL A 191 2.74 2.28 -17.95
CA VAL A 191 2.61 3.75 -18.01
C VAL A 191 2.18 4.18 -19.42
N ASP A 192 2.82 3.64 -20.47
CA ASP A 192 2.50 3.97 -21.86
C ASP A 192 1.08 3.48 -22.23
N GLU A 193 0.71 2.27 -21.82
CA GLU A 193 -0.60 1.67 -22.04
C GLU A 193 -1.71 2.48 -21.33
N LEU A 194 -1.49 2.89 -20.07
CA LEU A 194 -2.45 3.72 -19.34
C LEU A 194 -2.62 5.09 -19.99
N ALA A 195 -1.52 5.71 -20.43
CA ALA A 195 -1.58 6.98 -21.17
C ALA A 195 -2.35 6.84 -22.50
N ALA A 196 -2.16 5.74 -23.23
CA ALA A 196 -2.91 5.43 -24.45
C ALA A 196 -4.41 5.22 -24.17
N GLU A 197 -4.74 4.51 -23.08
CA GLU A 197 -6.13 4.29 -22.66
C GLU A 197 -6.82 5.59 -22.25
N CYS A 198 -6.14 6.49 -21.53
CA CYS A 198 -6.67 7.83 -21.24
C CYS A 198 -6.98 8.60 -22.53
N ARG A 199 -6.06 8.62 -23.49
CA ARG A 199 -6.29 9.26 -24.79
C ARG A 199 -7.49 8.65 -25.54
N ARG A 200 -7.60 7.32 -25.55
CA ARG A 200 -8.71 6.58 -26.18
C ARG A 200 -10.08 6.97 -25.58
N ARG A 201 -10.10 7.26 -24.26
CA ARG A 201 -11.30 7.72 -23.54
C ARG A 201 -11.53 9.23 -23.61
N GLY A 202 -10.66 10.00 -24.25
CA GLY A 202 -10.72 11.46 -24.28
C GLY A 202 -10.40 12.12 -22.95
N LEU A 203 -9.62 11.44 -22.09
CA LEU A 203 -9.20 11.94 -20.79
C LEU A 203 -7.80 12.56 -20.87
N THR A 204 -7.58 13.64 -20.13
CA THR A 204 -6.28 14.31 -19.98
C THR A 204 -5.44 13.73 -18.85
N SER A 205 -6.07 12.98 -17.92
CA SER A 205 -5.42 12.26 -16.82
C SER A 205 -6.20 10.98 -16.49
N PHE A 206 -5.64 10.11 -15.66
CA PHE A 206 -6.33 8.91 -15.19
C PHE A 206 -7.21 9.12 -13.96
N GLU A 207 -7.13 10.29 -13.31
CA GLU A 207 -7.90 10.60 -12.08
C GLU A 207 -9.41 10.33 -12.19
N PRO A 208 -10.09 10.60 -13.34
CA PRO A 208 -11.51 10.26 -13.48
C PRO A 208 -11.81 8.75 -13.41
N LEU A 209 -10.80 7.89 -13.50
CA LEU A 209 -10.95 6.44 -13.37
C LEU A 209 -10.94 5.97 -11.91
N ILE A 210 -10.43 6.82 -10.98
CA ILE A 210 -10.30 6.47 -9.57
C ILE A 210 -11.68 6.39 -8.92
N GLY A 211 -11.94 5.27 -8.25
CA GLY A 211 -13.14 5.07 -7.44
C GLY A 211 -14.44 4.88 -8.25
N THR A 212 -14.36 4.61 -9.55
CA THR A 212 -15.56 4.43 -10.39
C THR A 212 -16.42 3.23 -9.97
N ALA A 213 -15.85 2.25 -9.29
CA ALA A 213 -16.56 1.11 -8.71
C ALA A 213 -16.91 1.29 -7.22
N LEU A 214 -16.52 2.41 -6.60
CA LEU A 214 -16.92 2.71 -5.22
C LEU A 214 -18.37 3.18 -5.16
N PRO A 215 -19.08 2.95 -4.03
CA PRO A 215 -20.38 3.54 -3.81
C PRO A 215 -20.28 5.06 -3.89
N LYS A 216 -21.19 5.72 -4.61
CA LYS A 216 -21.25 7.19 -4.58
C LYS A 216 -21.47 7.61 -3.12
N ARG A 217 -20.50 8.29 -2.52
CA ARG A 217 -20.70 8.91 -1.20
C ARG A 217 -21.96 9.76 -1.29
N ALA A 218 -22.97 9.48 -0.48
CA ALA A 218 -24.12 10.37 -0.34
C ALA A 218 -23.56 11.76 -0.01
N ALA A 219 -23.95 12.78 -0.78
CA ALA A 219 -23.54 14.16 -0.49
C ALA A 219 -23.88 14.42 0.98
N ALA A 220 -22.91 14.86 1.78
CA ALA A 220 -23.16 15.25 3.16
C ALA A 220 -24.36 16.19 3.18
N PRO A 221 -25.37 15.99 4.04
CA PRO A 221 -26.50 16.89 4.09
C PRO A 221 -25.95 18.30 4.28
N SER A 222 -26.24 19.20 3.32
CA SER A 222 -25.86 20.59 3.42
C SER A 222 -26.36 21.07 4.77
N SER A 223 -25.48 21.61 5.62
CA SER A 223 -25.87 22.27 6.86
C SER A 223 -26.74 23.48 6.49
N LYS A 224 -28.04 23.22 6.33
CA LYS A 224 -29.01 24.31 6.29
C LYS A 224 -28.94 24.95 7.64
N GLY A 225 -28.53 26.23 7.65
CA GLY A 225 -28.41 27.02 8.83
C GLY A 225 -29.69 26.92 9.68
N VAL A 226 -29.48 26.65 10.96
CA VAL A 226 -30.51 26.86 11.97
C VAL A 226 -30.68 28.36 12.06
N GLU A 227 -31.72 28.93 11.41
CA GLU A 227 -32.15 30.28 11.65
C GLU A 227 -32.67 30.33 13.09
N TYR A 228 -31.89 30.95 13.96
CA TYR A 228 -32.35 31.38 15.28
C TYR A 228 -33.33 32.55 15.07
N ARG A 229 -34.63 32.33 15.28
CA ARG A 229 -35.59 33.42 15.43
C ARG A 229 -35.61 33.84 16.87
N PRO A 230 -35.52 35.16 17.17
CA PRO A 230 -35.58 35.72 18.51
C PRO A 230 -36.95 35.55 19.20
#